data_d278e800ca48a673a2544c198b0f3971
#
_entry.id   d278e800ca48a673a2544c198b0f3971
#
_cell.length_a   1.000
_cell.length_b   1.000
_cell.length_c   1.000
_cell.angle_alpha   90.00
_cell.angle_beta   90.00
_cell.angle_gamma   90.00
#
_symmetry.space_group_name_H-M   'P 1'
#
loop_
_entity.id
_entity.type
_entity.pdbx_description
1 polymer ?
#
loop_
_entity_poly.entity_id
_entity_poly.type
_entity_poly.pdbx_seq_one_letter_code
_entity_poly.pdbx_strand_id
1 'polypeptide(L)'
;VEGTPLAGRKFVDTIEFVRTVAVARILMPKAMVRLSAGRANMNDETQALCYLAGANSIFLGEKLLTTGNPDIEEDMNLMKRLGLHPMHPDEARRIHRGEIAPAAAQPAAWPNVAEFAAANATEESCDQGGCGCK
;
A
#
# COMPACT_ATOMS: atom_id res chain seq x y z
N VAL A 1 -6.37 15.11 -12.40
CA VAL A 1 -6.12 14.69 -13.79
C VAL A 1 -6.68 15.77 -14.70
N GLU A 2 -5.86 16.25 -15.63
CA GLU A 2 -6.31 17.23 -16.62
C GLU A 2 -7.51 16.71 -17.41
N GLY A 3 -8.43 17.58 -17.77
CA GLY A 3 -9.67 17.23 -18.47
C GLY A 3 -10.80 16.71 -17.56
N THR A 4 -10.61 16.65 -16.24
CA THR A 4 -11.68 16.28 -15.30
C THR A 4 -12.25 17.51 -14.57
N PRO A 5 -13.52 17.47 -14.09
CA PRO A 5 -14.10 18.58 -13.31
C PRO A 5 -13.32 18.94 -12.03
N LEU A 6 -12.43 18.05 -11.58
CA LEU A 6 -11.62 18.22 -10.37
C LEU A 6 -10.17 18.63 -10.66
N ALA A 7 -9.79 18.83 -11.93
CA ALA A 7 -8.40 19.12 -12.34
C ALA A 7 -7.80 20.37 -11.65
N GLY A 8 -8.62 21.36 -11.34
CA GLY A 8 -8.18 22.60 -10.67
C GLY A 8 -8.22 22.58 -9.13
N ARG A 9 -8.57 21.45 -8.50
CA ARG A 9 -8.62 21.40 -7.05
C ARG A 9 -7.21 21.31 -6.45
N LYS A 10 -7.01 22.05 -5.35
CA LYS A 10 -5.79 21.95 -4.54
C LYS A 10 -5.68 20.54 -3.95
N PHE A 11 -4.47 20.04 -3.85
CA PHE A 11 -4.19 18.81 -3.10
C PHE A 11 -4.63 18.98 -1.64
N VAL A 12 -5.04 17.88 -1.02
CA VAL A 12 -5.33 17.83 0.41
C VAL A 12 -4.06 18.18 1.18
N ASP A 13 -4.19 18.98 2.22
CA ASP A 13 -3.09 19.26 3.11
C ASP A 13 -2.50 17.96 3.69
N THR A 14 -1.18 17.88 3.77
CA THR A 14 -0.46 16.68 4.22
C THR A 14 -0.89 16.23 5.61
N ILE A 15 -1.04 17.16 6.54
CA ILE A 15 -1.42 16.83 7.93
C ILE A 15 -2.88 16.37 7.98
N GLU A 16 -3.77 16.99 7.22
CA GLU A 16 -5.17 16.55 7.11
C GLU A 16 -5.27 15.14 6.51
N PHE A 17 -4.41 14.81 5.55
CA PHE A 17 -4.36 13.47 4.99
C PHE A 17 -3.89 12.43 6.03
N VAL A 18 -2.81 12.71 6.77
CA VAL A 18 -2.31 11.86 7.86
C VAL A 18 -3.38 11.67 8.95
N ARG A 19 -4.08 12.74 9.33
CA ARG A 19 -5.21 12.68 10.29
C ARG A 19 -6.34 11.79 9.76
N THR A 20 -6.64 11.86 8.47
CA THR A 20 -7.65 10.99 7.84
C THR A 20 -7.26 9.52 7.97
N VAL A 21 -5.99 9.18 7.73
CA VAL A 21 -5.47 7.82 7.92
C VAL A 21 -5.59 7.37 9.39
N ALA A 22 -5.25 8.24 10.34
CA ALA A 22 -5.35 7.95 11.77
C ALA A 22 -6.82 7.69 12.18
N VAL A 23 -7.75 8.53 11.74
CA VAL A 23 -9.19 8.35 12.00
C VAL A 23 -9.69 7.05 11.39
N ALA A 24 -9.31 6.76 10.14
CA ALA A 24 -9.67 5.49 9.49
C ALA A 24 -9.17 4.29 10.30
N ARG A 25 -7.95 4.33 10.83
CA ARG A 25 -7.40 3.26 11.68
C ARG A 25 -8.15 3.09 12.98
N ILE A 26 -8.54 4.19 13.64
CA ILE A 26 -9.30 4.16 14.89
C ILE A 26 -10.70 3.55 14.66
N LEU A 27 -11.37 3.98 13.59
CA LEU A 27 -12.71 3.50 13.27
C LEU A 27 -12.73 2.07 12.72
N MET A 28 -11.67 1.67 12.05
CA MET A 28 -11.55 0.36 11.39
C MET A 28 -10.25 -0.35 11.80
N PRO A 29 -10.11 -0.79 13.06
CA PRO A 29 -8.84 -1.28 13.61
C PRO A 29 -8.30 -2.54 12.92
N LYS A 30 -9.16 -3.34 12.32
CA LYS A 30 -8.79 -4.58 11.63
C LYS A 30 -8.70 -4.44 10.10
N ALA A 31 -9.05 -3.28 9.54
CA ALA A 31 -9.07 -3.09 8.09
C ALA A 31 -7.67 -2.89 7.51
N MET A 32 -7.54 -3.21 6.22
CA MET A 32 -6.38 -2.82 5.42
C MET A 32 -6.55 -1.35 5.01
N VAL A 33 -5.82 -0.46 5.67
CA VAL A 33 -5.77 0.96 5.32
C VAL A 33 -4.63 1.16 4.32
N ARG A 34 -5.01 1.36 3.05
CA ARG A 34 -4.07 1.37 1.93
C ARG A 34 -3.74 2.78 1.47
N LEU A 35 -2.45 3.07 1.33
CA LEU A 35 -1.99 4.20 0.51
C LEU A 35 -2.01 3.75 -0.95
N SER A 36 -2.82 4.43 -1.75
CA SER A 36 -3.08 4.06 -3.14
C SER A 36 -2.45 5.07 -4.12
N ALA A 37 -3.18 5.49 -5.17
CA ALA A 37 -2.69 6.44 -6.15
C ALA A 37 -2.27 7.78 -5.54
N GLY A 38 -1.26 8.42 -6.15
CA GLY A 38 -0.77 9.75 -5.72
C GLY A 38 0.44 9.70 -4.79
N ARG A 39 0.95 8.52 -4.42
CA ARG A 39 2.15 8.40 -3.57
C ARG A 39 3.40 9.01 -4.20
N ALA A 40 3.51 9.00 -5.52
CA ALA A 40 4.61 9.65 -6.24
C ALA A 40 4.69 11.18 -5.98
N ASN A 41 3.60 11.79 -5.51
CA ASN A 41 3.57 13.21 -5.15
C ASN A 41 3.78 13.46 -3.64
N MET A 42 4.01 12.40 -2.85
CA MET A 42 4.29 12.47 -1.42
C MET A 42 5.79 12.31 -1.18
N ASN A 43 6.35 13.16 -0.31
CA ASN A 43 7.70 12.93 0.16
C ASN A 43 7.75 11.75 1.17
N ASP A 44 8.96 11.27 1.46
CA ASP A 44 9.19 10.15 2.38
C ASP A 44 8.60 10.41 3.77
N GLU A 45 8.71 11.63 4.26
CA GLU A 45 8.21 12.02 5.59
C GLU A 45 6.69 11.90 5.67
N THR A 46 5.97 12.32 4.63
CA THR A 46 4.51 12.17 4.56
C THR A 46 4.11 10.69 4.55
N GLN A 47 4.78 9.88 3.74
CA GLN A 47 4.52 8.44 3.69
C GLN A 47 4.83 7.78 5.05
N ALA A 48 5.96 8.12 5.67
CA ALA A 48 6.32 7.63 7.00
C ALA A 48 5.27 7.99 8.05
N LEU A 49 4.79 9.24 8.07
CA LEU A 49 3.71 9.66 8.97
C LEU A 49 2.42 8.87 8.73
N CYS A 50 2.08 8.56 7.48
CA CYS A 50 0.91 7.75 7.18
C CYS A 50 1.05 6.32 7.72
N TYR A 51 2.24 5.69 7.62
CA TYR A 51 2.48 4.37 8.21
C TYR A 51 2.37 4.42 9.74
N LEU A 52 2.96 5.42 10.39
CA LEU A 52 2.86 5.62 11.84
C LEU A 52 1.41 5.89 12.28
N ALA A 53 0.63 6.61 11.47
CA ALA A 53 -0.78 6.87 11.71
C ALA A 53 -1.66 5.63 11.52
N GLY A 54 -1.15 4.56 10.91
CA GLY A 54 -1.85 3.28 10.80
C GLY A 54 -2.14 2.79 9.40
N ALA A 55 -1.59 3.41 8.35
CA ALA A 55 -1.58 2.78 7.03
C ALA A 55 -0.72 1.51 7.09
N ASN A 56 -1.25 0.39 6.59
CA ASN A 56 -0.61 -0.92 6.66
C ASN A 56 -0.63 -1.67 5.32
N SER A 57 -0.93 -0.98 4.25
CA SER A 57 -0.93 -1.53 2.90
C SER A 57 -0.54 -0.44 1.91
N ILE A 58 0.16 -0.83 0.86
CA ILE A 58 0.45 0.01 -0.29
C ILE A 58 0.11 -0.74 -1.57
N PHE A 59 -0.09 -0.01 -2.65
CA PHE A 59 -0.11 -0.58 -3.98
C PHE A 59 1.34 -0.63 -4.49
N LEU A 60 1.78 -1.81 -4.94
CA LEU A 60 3.04 -2.03 -5.62
C LEU A 60 2.77 -2.27 -7.10
N GLY A 61 3.43 -1.55 -7.96
CA GLY A 61 3.28 -1.61 -9.41
C GLY A 61 3.59 -0.26 -10.05
N GLU A 62 3.90 -0.26 -11.33
CA GLU A 62 4.35 0.95 -12.03
C GLU A 62 3.25 2.02 -12.12
N LYS A 63 2.01 1.60 -12.25
CA LYS A 63 0.89 2.50 -12.52
C LYS A 63 -0.41 1.98 -11.92
N LEU A 64 -1.11 2.83 -11.18
CA LEU A 64 -2.46 2.57 -10.72
C LEU A 64 -3.44 3.41 -11.53
N LEU A 65 -4.24 2.77 -12.39
CA LEU A 65 -5.12 3.41 -13.36
C LEU A 65 -4.34 4.33 -14.31
N THR A 66 -4.49 5.65 -14.15
CA THR A 66 -3.83 6.68 -14.97
C THR A 66 -2.64 7.36 -14.27
N THR A 67 -2.41 7.05 -12.99
CA THR A 67 -1.42 7.74 -12.15
C THR A 67 -0.20 6.85 -11.92
N GLY A 68 0.99 7.38 -12.16
CA GLY A 68 2.25 6.71 -11.82
C GLY A 68 2.37 6.45 -10.33
N ASN A 69 3.11 5.43 -9.98
CA ASN A 69 3.39 5.02 -8.62
C ASN A 69 4.92 5.08 -8.37
N PRO A 70 5.39 5.21 -7.13
CA PRO A 70 6.81 5.06 -6.82
C PRO A 70 7.36 3.71 -7.27
N ASP A 71 8.64 3.66 -7.60
CA ASP A 71 9.31 2.41 -7.92
C ASP A 71 9.34 1.47 -6.70
N ILE A 72 9.33 0.17 -6.95
CA ILE A 72 9.41 -0.86 -5.90
C ILE A 72 10.69 -0.70 -5.07
N GLU A 73 11.81 -0.35 -5.72
CA GLU A 73 13.08 -0.11 -5.01
C GLU A 73 12.99 1.10 -4.06
N GLU A 74 12.33 2.16 -4.47
CA GLU A 74 12.09 3.35 -3.62
C GLU A 74 11.25 2.98 -2.40
N ASP A 75 10.17 2.23 -2.61
CA ASP A 75 9.31 1.74 -1.53
C ASP A 75 10.06 0.85 -0.55
N MET A 76 10.87 -0.09 -1.04
CA MET A 76 11.67 -0.98 -0.20
C MET A 76 12.74 -0.22 0.58
N ASN A 77 13.38 0.77 -0.03
CA ASN A 77 14.35 1.62 0.65
C ASN A 77 13.71 2.45 1.76
N LEU A 78 12.55 3.02 1.52
CA LEU A 78 11.81 3.76 2.54
C LEU A 78 11.42 2.85 3.71
N MET A 79 10.83 1.68 3.44
CA MET A 79 10.47 0.71 4.48
C MET A 79 11.67 0.27 5.30
N LYS A 80 12.81 -0.01 4.64
CA LYS A 80 14.06 -0.37 5.33
C LYS A 80 14.55 0.73 6.27
N ARG A 81 14.52 1.99 5.83
CA ARG A 81 14.88 3.15 6.67
C ARG A 81 13.97 3.31 7.88
N LEU A 82 12.69 2.93 7.73
CA LEU A 82 11.69 2.98 8.79
C LEU A 82 11.70 1.72 9.69
N GLY A 83 12.51 0.71 9.38
CA GLY A 83 12.50 -0.57 10.10
C GLY A 83 11.23 -1.38 9.88
N LEU A 84 10.49 -1.10 8.81
CA LEU A 84 9.27 -1.82 8.45
C LEU A 84 9.61 -2.98 7.52
N HIS A 85 8.99 -4.12 7.71
CA HIS A 85 9.14 -5.29 6.86
C HIS A 85 7.86 -5.55 6.07
N PRO A 86 7.90 -5.62 4.73
CA PRO A 86 6.75 -6.01 3.95
C PRO A 86 6.40 -7.47 4.24
N MET A 87 5.12 -7.71 4.43
CA MET A 87 4.59 -9.06 4.65
C MET A 87 4.39 -9.75 3.29
N HIS A 88 4.72 -11.05 3.20
CA HIS A 88 4.46 -11.82 1.99
C HIS A 88 2.94 -11.86 1.70
N PRO A 89 2.50 -11.74 0.44
CA PRO A 89 1.08 -11.72 0.10
C PRO A 89 0.29 -12.93 0.63
N ASP A 90 0.87 -14.13 0.59
CA ASP A 90 0.22 -15.34 1.12
C ASP A 90 0.02 -15.29 2.64
N GLU A 91 0.99 -14.75 3.37
CA GLU A 91 0.88 -14.56 4.80
C GLU A 91 -0.21 -13.53 5.13
N ALA A 92 -0.25 -12.42 4.41
CA ALA A 92 -1.28 -11.41 4.55
C ALA A 92 -2.68 -12.00 4.29
N ARG A 93 -2.84 -12.83 3.26
CA ARG A 93 -4.09 -13.55 2.98
C ARG A 93 -4.49 -14.49 4.11
N ARG A 94 -3.56 -15.24 4.67
CA ARG A 94 -3.82 -16.18 5.78
C ARG A 94 -4.23 -15.46 7.06
N ILE A 95 -3.59 -14.33 7.37
CA ILE A 95 -3.99 -13.47 8.50
C ILE A 95 -5.39 -12.92 8.27
N HIS A 96 -5.69 -12.43 7.07
CA HIS A 96 -7.00 -11.87 6.75
C HIS A 96 -8.12 -12.91 6.86
N ARG A 97 -7.85 -14.17 6.53
CA ARG A 97 -8.79 -15.29 6.70
C ARG A 97 -8.85 -15.82 8.13
N GLY A 98 -8.04 -15.29 9.04
CA GLY A 98 -8.00 -15.75 10.44
C GLY A 98 -7.33 -17.10 10.64
N GLU A 99 -6.57 -17.59 9.66
CA GLU A 99 -5.87 -18.88 9.71
C GLU A 99 -4.62 -18.82 10.59
N ILE A 100 -4.00 -17.65 10.65
CA ILE A 100 -2.84 -17.39 11.50
C ILE A 100 -3.01 -16.05 12.22
N ALA A 101 -2.51 -15.97 13.45
CA ALA A 101 -2.42 -14.70 14.14
C ALA A 101 -1.32 -13.83 13.51
N PRO A 102 -1.48 -12.48 13.49
CA PRO A 102 -0.38 -11.60 13.16
C PRO A 102 0.78 -11.92 14.12
N ALA A 103 1.86 -12.46 13.60
CA ALA A 103 3.04 -12.71 14.40
C ALA A 103 3.53 -11.38 14.98
N ALA A 104 3.88 -11.35 16.25
CA ALA A 104 4.72 -10.29 16.77
C ALA A 104 5.96 -10.27 15.87
N ALA A 105 6.14 -9.16 15.14
CA ALA A 105 7.08 -9.05 14.05
C ALA A 105 8.49 -9.53 14.44
N GLN A 106 8.82 -10.74 14.12
CA GLN A 106 10.22 -11.14 14.04
C GLN A 106 10.73 -10.55 12.72
N PRO A 107 11.84 -9.80 12.74
CA PRO A 107 12.42 -9.28 11.52
C PRO A 107 12.87 -10.47 10.66
N ALA A 108 12.03 -10.86 9.73
CA ALA A 108 12.44 -11.76 8.65
C ALA A 108 13.57 -11.06 7.87
N ALA A 109 14.45 -11.85 7.26
CA ALA A 109 15.40 -11.31 6.31
C ALA A 109 14.64 -10.47 5.26
N TRP A 110 15.22 -9.34 4.86
CA TRP A 110 14.61 -8.49 3.82
C TRP A 110 14.34 -9.32 2.57
N PRO A 111 13.11 -9.30 2.04
CA PRO A 111 12.81 -10.06 0.83
C PRO A 111 13.65 -9.54 -0.34
N ASN A 112 14.04 -10.43 -1.23
CA ASN A 112 14.61 -10.06 -2.51
C ASN A 112 13.54 -9.27 -3.29
N VAL A 113 13.89 -8.07 -3.76
CA VAL A 113 12.96 -7.19 -4.49
C VAL A 113 12.33 -7.91 -5.69
N ALA A 114 13.12 -8.71 -6.42
CA ALA A 114 12.63 -9.45 -7.58
C ALA A 114 11.60 -10.54 -7.20
N GLU A 115 11.83 -11.27 -6.11
CA GLU A 115 10.89 -12.29 -5.61
C GLU A 115 9.60 -11.64 -5.09
N PHE A 116 9.73 -10.52 -4.40
CA PHE A 116 8.58 -9.77 -3.90
C PHE A 116 7.75 -9.15 -5.03
N ALA A 117 8.40 -8.61 -6.04
CA ALA A 117 7.75 -8.09 -7.24
C ALA A 117 7.03 -9.21 -8.02
N ALA A 118 7.69 -10.36 -8.21
CA ALA A 118 7.09 -11.51 -8.89
C ALA A 118 5.86 -12.06 -8.14
N ALA A 119 5.90 -12.12 -6.81
CA ALA A 119 4.78 -12.58 -6.00
C ALA A 119 3.56 -11.65 -6.08
N ASN A 120 3.76 -10.35 -6.32
CA ASN A 120 2.68 -9.38 -6.51
C ASN A 120 2.19 -9.31 -7.97
N ALA A 121 3.05 -9.61 -8.95
CA ALA A 121 2.68 -9.58 -10.37
C ALA A 121 1.65 -10.67 -10.77
N THR A 122 1.59 -11.77 -10.03
CA THR A 122 0.62 -12.85 -10.28
C THR A 122 -0.83 -12.47 -9.98
N GLU A 123 -1.07 -11.36 -9.27
CA GLU A 123 -2.43 -10.87 -8.99
C GLU A 123 -3.04 -10.06 -10.14
N GLU A 124 -2.23 -9.47 -11.03
CA GLU A 124 -2.74 -8.68 -12.15
C GLU A 124 -3.30 -9.53 -13.31
N SER A 125 -2.99 -10.83 -13.36
CA SER A 125 -3.43 -11.69 -14.46
C SER A 125 -4.85 -12.25 -14.31
N CYS A 126 -5.52 -12.05 -13.21
CA CYS A 126 -6.89 -12.55 -12.99
C CYS A 126 -7.99 -11.69 -13.62
N ASP A 127 -7.67 -10.51 -14.14
CA ASP A 127 -8.69 -9.53 -14.59
C ASP A 127 -9.02 -9.61 -16.09
N GLN A 128 -8.43 -10.55 -16.85
CA GLN A 128 -8.73 -10.75 -18.27
C GLN A 128 -9.57 -12.01 -18.58
N GLY A 129 -9.98 -12.75 -17.57
CA GLY A 129 -10.83 -13.93 -17.74
C GLY A 129 -12.17 -13.74 -17.03
N GLY A 130 -13.24 -13.47 -17.79
CA GLY A 130 -14.57 -13.19 -17.32
C GLY A 130 -15.06 -14.14 -16.22
N CYS A 131 -15.22 -13.63 -15.00
CA CYS A 131 -15.99 -14.26 -13.94
C CYS A 131 -17.47 -14.24 -14.32
N GLY A 132 -17.94 -15.32 -14.93
CA GLY A 132 -19.37 -15.59 -15.08
C GLY A 132 -20.00 -15.80 -13.70
N CYS A 133 -20.70 -14.79 -13.21
CA CYS A 133 -21.68 -14.99 -12.14
C CYS A 133 -22.81 -15.89 -12.64
N LYS A 134 -22.94 -17.06 -12.08
CA LYS A 134 -24.20 -17.82 -12.02
C LYS A 134 -24.67 -17.88 -10.58
#